data_250bfc1fdf8d98ffb1ff053e1c1133c3
#
_entry.id   250bfc1fdf8d98ffb1ff053e1c1133c3
#
_cell.length_a   1.000
_cell.length_b   1.000
_cell.length_c   1.000
_cell.angle_alpha   90.00
_cell.angle_beta   90.00
_cell.angle_gamma   90.00
#
_symmetry.space_group_name_H-M   'P 1'
#
loop_
_entity.id
_entity.type
_entity.pdbx_description
1 polymer ?
#
loop_
_entity_poly.entity_id
_entity_poly.type
_entity_poly.pdbx_seq_one_letter_code
_entity_poly.pdbx_strand_id
1 'polypeptide(L)'
;MAKVSLLFFCLIFALSLLIPEAIWSQKADPTVVDFKVQALYRAAMLTWKVNNGLKSPVAVQIFRADTFEEGPYQEVETVSLAPGKKTYEYVDKSMGAESKYYYKLVIKETNESFGPIPTRPFFSPPATQLLPLHQSGSSS
;
A
#
# COMPACT_ATOMS: atom_id res chain seq x y z
N MET A 1 -50.04 -43.71 29.18
CA MET A 1 -48.98 -42.75 29.48
C MET A 1 -47.88 -42.71 28.37
N ALA A 2 -48.25 -42.57 27.13
CA ALA A 2 -47.27 -42.59 26.02
C ALA A 2 -47.48 -41.46 25.03
N LYS A 3 -48.10 -40.35 25.38
CA LYS A 3 -48.39 -39.22 24.46
C LYS A 3 -47.57 -37.96 24.68
N VAL A 4 -46.70 -37.92 25.72
CA VAL A 4 -45.90 -36.75 26.03
C VAL A 4 -44.52 -36.78 25.37
N SER A 5 -44.04 -37.95 24.97
CA SER A 5 -42.68 -38.13 24.45
C SER A 5 -42.50 -37.70 23.01
N LEU A 6 -43.56 -37.69 22.22
CA LEU A 6 -43.47 -37.39 20.77
C LEU A 6 -43.41 -35.87 20.49
N LEU A 7 -44.07 -35.07 21.32
CA LEU A 7 -44.02 -33.60 21.23
C LEU A 7 -42.66 -33.00 21.64
N PHE A 8 -42.01 -33.63 22.59
CA PHE A 8 -40.68 -33.18 23.05
C PHE A 8 -39.57 -33.48 22.03
N PHE A 9 -39.75 -34.56 21.26
CA PHE A 9 -38.75 -34.92 20.22
C PHE A 9 -38.88 -34.01 19.00
N CYS A 10 -40.06 -33.52 18.62
CA CYS A 10 -40.23 -32.55 17.56
C CYS A 10 -39.68 -31.16 17.91
N LEU A 11 -39.71 -30.77 19.21
CA LEU A 11 -39.23 -29.46 19.61
C LEU A 11 -37.70 -29.37 19.57
N ILE A 12 -37.00 -30.47 19.83
CA ILE A 12 -35.53 -30.53 19.78
C ILE A 12 -35.04 -30.56 18.33
N PHE A 13 -35.81 -31.16 17.40
CA PHE A 13 -35.42 -31.22 15.99
C PHE A 13 -35.63 -29.88 15.26
N ALA A 14 -36.54 -29.06 15.72
CA ALA A 14 -36.81 -27.74 15.14
C ALA A 14 -35.75 -26.69 15.56
N LEU A 15 -35.06 -26.93 16.66
CA LEU A 15 -34.03 -25.97 17.17
C LEU A 15 -32.65 -26.18 16.52
N SER A 16 -32.43 -27.29 15.84
CA SER A 16 -31.16 -27.60 15.17
C SER A 16 -31.00 -26.99 13.77
N LEU A 17 -32.03 -26.31 13.25
CA LEU A 17 -31.99 -25.66 11.93
C LEU A 17 -31.64 -24.16 12.00
N LEU A 18 -31.37 -23.62 13.18
CA LEU A 18 -30.82 -22.28 13.37
C LEU A 18 -29.29 -22.35 13.57
N ILE A 19 -28.60 -23.08 12.71
CA ILE A 19 -27.16 -22.86 12.51
C ILE A 19 -27.08 -21.54 11.73
N PRO A 20 -26.57 -20.45 12.31
CA PRO A 20 -26.24 -19.29 11.48
C PRO A 20 -25.25 -19.80 10.45
N GLU A 21 -25.62 -19.71 9.18
CA GLU A 21 -24.67 -19.90 8.11
C GLU A 21 -23.50 -18.98 8.45
N ALA A 22 -22.35 -19.57 8.80
CA ALA A 22 -21.12 -18.84 8.96
C ALA A 22 -20.96 -18.08 7.65
N ILE A 23 -21.23 -16.78 7.68
CA ILE A 23 -20.97 -15.88 6.57
C ILE A 23 -19.48 -15.99 6.35
N TRP A 24 -19.09 -16.80 5.39
CA TRP A 24 -17.75 -16.82 4.87
C TRP A 24 -17.57 -15.43 4.28
N SER A 25 -17.01 -14.52 5.09
CA SER A 25 -16.62 -13.20 4.62
C SER A 25 -15.58 -13.45 3.54
N GLN A 26 -16.03 -13.48 2.29
CA GLN A 26 -15.13 -13.47 1.16
C GLN A 26 -14.33 -12.18 1.32
N LYS A 27 -13.06 -12.31 1.69
CA LYS A 27 -12.14 -11.20 1.70
C LYS A 27 -12.15 -10.64 0.29
N ALA A 28 -12.71 -9.43 0.15
CA ALA A 28 -12.74 -8.75 -1.14
C ALA A 28 -11.32 -8.65 -1.68
N ASP A 29 -11.17 -8.87 -2.99
CA ASP A 29 -9.87 -8.68 -3.64
C ASP A 29 -9.37 -7.26 -3.40
N PRO A 30 -8.08 -7.08 -3.11
CA PRO A 30 -7.53 -5.77 -2.81
C PRO A 30 -7.68 -4.85 -4.03
N THR A 31 -8.05 -3.59 -3.77
CA THR A 31 -8.21 -2.57 -4.83
C THR A 31 -6.88 -2.27 -5.51
N VAL A 32 -5.79 -2.19 -4.73
CA VAL A 32 -4.43 -1.94 -5.22
C VAL A 32 -3.61 -3.21 -5.09
N VAL A 33 -2.88 -3.52 -6.13
CA VAL A 33 -1.91 -4.62 -6.18
C VAL A 33 -0.57 -4.08 -6.70
N ASP A 34 0.51 -4.83 -6.44
CA ASP A 34 1.84 -4.55 -6.98
C ASP A 34 2.38 -3.15 -6.62
N PHE A 35 2.08 -2.69 -5.39
CA PHE A 35 2.60 -1.43 -4.87
C PHE A 35 4.10 -1.53 -4.62
N LYS A 36 4.88 -0.63 -5.25
CA LYS A 36 6.34 -0.56 -5.16
C LYS A 36 6.80 0.87 -4.98
N VAL A 37 7.93 1.03 -4.29
CA VAL A 37 8.61 2.31 -4.15
C VAL A 37 10.06 2.14 -4.59
N GLN A 38 10.47 2.96 -5.55
CA GLN A 38 11.83 2.98 -6.09
C GLN A 38 12.52 4.29 -5.71
N ALA A 39 13.74 4.18 -5.17
CA ALA A 39 14.56 5.34 -4.92
C ALA A 39 15.07 5.96 -6.23
N LEU A 40 14.96 7.28 -6.34
CA LEU A 40 15.55 8.10 -7.39
C LEU A 40 16.50 9.12 -6.75
N TYR A 41 17.23 9.86 -7.59
CA TYR A 41 18.05 10.96 -7.08
C TYR A 41 17.18 12.01 -6.39
N ARG A 42 17.29 12.11 -5.06
CA ARG A 42 16.52 13.03 -4.19
C ARG A 42 14.99 12.96 -4.40
N ALA A 43 14.50 11.79 -4.79
CA ALA A 43 13.09 11.55 -5.02
C ALA A 43 12.74 10.08 -4.79
N ALA A 44 11.46 9.78 -4.70
CA ALA A 44 10.93 8.41 -4.73
C ALA A 44 9.85 8.28 -5.80
N MET A 45 9.94 7.23 -6.58
CA MET A 45 8.91 6.86 -7.54
C MET A 45 8.05 5.75 -6.95
N LEU A 46 6.77 6.02 -6.79
CA LEU A 46 5.76 5.10 -6.34
C LEU A 46 5.03 4.56 -7.58
N THR A 47 4.89 3.25 -7.67
CA THR A 47 4.11 2.60 -8.75
C THR A 47 3.16 1.58 -8.15
N TRP A 48 1.95 1.50 -8.69
CA TRP A 48 0.98 0.50 -8.29
C TRP A 48 0.05 0.14 -9.44
N LYS A 49 -0.59 -1.00 -9.29
CA LYS A 49 -1.63 -1.45 -10.22
C LYS A 49 -2.96 -1.50 -9.50
N VAL A 50 -4.02 -1.33 -10.26
CA VAL A 50 -5.38 -1.48 -9.79
C VAL A 50 -5.90 -2.82 -10.24
N ASN A 51 -6.48 -3.56 -9.31
CA ASN A 51 -7.15 -4.81 -9.63
C ASN A 51 -8.36 -4.54 -10.54
N ASN A 52 -8.68 -5.52 -11.40
CA ASN A 52 -9.78 -5.37 -12.35
C ASN A 52 -11.10 -5.17 -11.61
N GLY A 53 -11.85 -4.13 -11.98
CA GLY A 53 -13.23 -4.00 -11.51
C GLY A 53 -13.63 -2.71 -10.81
N LEU A 54 -12.85 -1.63 -10.90
CA LEU A 54 -13.35 -0.31 -10.49
C LEU A 54 -14.58 0.04 -11.32
N LYS A 55 -15.74 0.10 -10.67
CA LYS A 55 -17.01 0.51 -11.30
C LYS A 55 -17.16 2.03 -11.36
N SER A 56 -16.47 2.73 -10.47
CA SER A 56 -16.45 4.20 -10.34
C SER A 56 -15.05 4.68 -10.00
N PRO A 57 -14.74 5.95 -10.26
CA PRO A 57 -13.48 6.53 -9.77
C PRO A 57 -13.38 6.44 -8.24
N VAL A 58 -12.19 6.15 -7.73
CA VAL A 58 -11.85 6.17 -6.31
C VAL A 58 -10.61 7.01 -6.07
N ALA A 59 -10.46 7.58 -4.88
CA ALA A 59 -9.31 8.39 -4.52
C ALA A 59 -8.29 7.57 -3.72
N VAL A 60 -7.04 7.58 -4.16
CA VAL A 60 -5.89 7.05 -3.41
C VAL A 60 -5.14 8.20 -2.79
N GLN A 61 -5.07 8.22 -1.48
CA GLN A 61 -4.22 9.12 -0.72
C GLN A 61 -2.84 8.49 -0.54
N ILE A 62 -1.80 9.24 -0.84
CA ILE A 62 -0.41 8.85 -0.66
C ILE A 62 0.10 9.49 0.62
N PHE A 63 0.52 8.66 1.57
CA PHE A 63 1.08 9.10 2.83
C PHE A 63 2.56 8.77 2.92
N ARG A 64 3.31 9.67 3.54
CA ARG A 64 4.73 9.49 3.85
C ARG A 64 5.00 9.73 5.32
N ALA A 65 5.83 8.88 5.91
CA ALA A 65 6.46 9.12 7.20
C ALA A 65 7.97 9.28 7.01
N ASP A 66 8.55 10.20 7.75
CA ASP A 66 9.99 10.45 7.76
C ASP A 66 10.61 9.69 8.95
N THR A 67 11.67 8.94 8.71
CA THR A 67 12.49 8.27 9.74
C THR A 67 11.88 7.00 10.32
N PHE A 68 10.62 6.98 10.79
CA PHE A 68 10.01 5.86 11.51
C PHE A 68 8.85 5.25 10.73
N GLU A 69 8.76 3.92 10.78
CA GLU A 69 7.71 3.15 10.12
C GLU A 69 6.33 3.40 10.74
N GLU A 70 6.30 3.66 12.03
CA GLU A 70 5.07 3.93 12.79
C GLU A 70 4.49 5.32 12.50
N GLY A 71 5.26 6.21 11.90
CA GLY A 71 4.86 7.57 11.59
C GLY A 71 5.50 8.62 12.50
N PRO A 72 4.98 9.82 12.52
CA PRO A 72 3.70 10.25 11.96
C PRO A 72 3.68 10.28 10.43
N TYR A 73 2.53 9.92 9.86
CA TYR A 73 2.28 9.96 8.42
C TYR A 73 1.63 11.28 8.01
N GLN A 74 2.16 11.87 6.94
CA GLN A 74 1.59 13.06 6.31
C GLN A 74 1.13 12.74 4.91
N GLU A 75 -0.02 13.25 4.51
CA GLU A 75 -0.50 13.12 3.14
C GLU A 75 0.38 13.99 2.23
N VAL A 76 0.91 13.40 1.17
CA VAL A 76 1.74 14.08 0.17
C VAL A 76 1.01 14.33 -1.13
N GLU A 77 0.02 13.49 -1.48
CA GLU A 77 -0.77 13.63 -2.69
C GLU A 77 -2.05 12.78 -2.61
N THR A 78 -3.06 13.18 -3.39
CA THR A 78 -4.25 12.36 -3.68
C THR A 78 -4.38 12.14 -5.18
N VAL A 79 -4.42 10.86 -5.60
CA VAL A 79 -4.53 10.45 -7.00
C VAL A 79 -5.89 9.82 -7.25
N SER A 80 -6.60 10.28 -8.28
CA SER A 80 -7.86 9.66 -8.70
C SER A 80 -7.58 8.44 -9.58
N LEU A 81 -8.12 7.30 -9.18
CA LEU A 81 -8.11 6.06 -9.97
C LEU A 81 -9.34 6.03 -10.87
N ALA A 82 -9.12 5.98 -12.19
CA ALA A 82 -10.20 5.92 -13.17
C ALA A 82 -10.52 4.49 -13.59
N PRO A 83 -11.80 4.15 -13.86
CA PRO A 83 -12.15 2.88 -14.46
C PRO A 83 -11.38 2.65 -15.78
N GLY A 84 -10.85 1.45 -15.97
CA GLY A 84 -10.11 1.07 -17.17
C GLY A 84 -8.60 1.40 -17.18
N LYS A 85 -8.13 2.31 -16.34
CA LYS A 85 -6.69 2.54 -16.16
C LYS A 85 -6.13 1.60 -15.09
N LYS A 86 -5.12 0.80 -15.43
CA LYS A 86 -4.60 -0.27 -14.58
C LYS A 86 -3.31 0.09 -13.83
N THR A 87 -2.51 1.00 -14.34
CA THR A 87 -1.19 1.33 -13.78
C THR A 87 -1.11 2.80 -13.47
N TYR A 88 -0.55 3.11 -12.32
CA TYR A 88 -0.36 4.46 -11.82
C TYR A 88 1.06 4.67 -11.35
N GLU A 89 1.51 5.90 -11.42
CA GLU A 89 2.82 6.34 -10.98
C GLU A 89 2.71 7.72 -10.32
N TYR A 90 3.49 7.91 -9.27
CA TYR A 90 3.67 9.21 -8.62
C TYR A 90 5.14 9.38 -8.24
N VAL A 91 5.70 10.56 -8.45
CA VAL A 91 7.07 10.88 -8.07
C VAL A 91 7.06 11.94 -6.97
N ASP A 92 7.43 11.54 -5.76
CA ASP A 92 7.65 12.45 -4.66
C ASP A 92 9.04 13.09 -4.77
N LYS A 93 9.07 14.39 -5.03
CA LYS A 93 10.29 15.21 -5.11
C LYS A 93 10.51 16.08 -3.87
N SER A 94 9.64 15.99 -2.88
CA SER A 94 9.68 16.79 -1.66
C SER A 94 10.55 16.19 -0.55
N MET A 95 11.42 15.24 -0.90
CA MET A 95 12.25 14.53 0.06
C MET A 95 13.55 15.27 0.40
N GLY A 96 13.98 15.16 1.66
CA GLY A 96 15.34 15.53 2.08
C GLY A 96 16.41 14.54 1.56
N ALA A 97 17.68 14.91 1.68
CA ALA A 97 18.76 14.21 0.99
C ALA A 97 19.09 12.80 1.54
N GLU A 98 18.91 12.51 2.82
CA GLU A 98 19.50 11.31 3.44
C GLU A 98 18.59 10.56 4.41
N SER A 99 17.33 10.98 4.55
CA SER A 99 16.39 10.35 5.46
C SER A 99 15.81 9.06 4.87
N LYS A 100 15.45 8.13 5.73
CA LYS A 100 14.66 6.98 5.37
C LYS A 100 13.18 7.40 5.41
N TYR A 101 12.45 7.05 4.37
CA TYR A 101 11.05 7.36 4.24
C TYR A 101 10.22 6.09 4.15
N TYR A 102 8.96 6.16 4.58
CA TYR A 102 8.00 5.08 4.50
C TYR A 102 6.75 5.59 3.80
N TYR A 103 6.30 4.86 2.79
CA TYR A 103 5.14 5.22 2.00
C TYR A 103 4.03 4.20 2.19
N LYS A 104 2.82 4.70 2.32
CA LYS A 104 1.60 3.90 2.26
C LYS A 104 0.56 4.57 1.37
N LEU A 105 -0.27 3.73 0.76
CA LEU A 105 -1.45 4.17 0.02
C LEU A 105 -2.69 3.87 0.85
N VAL A 106 -3.66 4.76 0.82
CA VAL A 106 -4.95 4.56 1.49
C VAL A 106 -6.06 4.88 0.49
N ILE A 107 -6.99 3.95 0.29
CA ILE A 107 -8.20 4.19 -0.48
C ILE A 107 -9.16 4.98 0.38
N LYS A 108 -9.50 6.20 -0.04
CA LYS A 108 -10.31 7.13 0.75
C LYS A 108 -11.71 6.59 1.06
N GLU A 109 -12.32 5.92 0.10
CA GLU A 109 -13.69 5.41 0.20
C GLU A 109 -13.83 4.20 1.10
N THR A 110 -12.80 3.35 1.19
CA THR A 110 -12.83 2.08 1.94
C THR A 110 -11.90 2.04 3.14
N ASN A 111 -11.00 3.02 3.28
CA ASN A 111 -9.89 3.02 4.24
C ASN A 111 -8.93 1.82 4.10
N GLU A 112 -8.95 1.14 2.95
CA GLU A 112 -8.02 0.07 2.64
C GLU A 112 -6.61 0.64 2.52
N SER A 113 -5.65 0.05 3.22
CA SER A 113 -4.27 0.54 3.32
C SER A 113 -3.27 -0.47 2.76
N PHE A 114 -2.27 0.03 2.01
CA PHE A 114 -1.19 -0.74 1.38
C PHE A 114 0.16 -0.17 1.79
N GLY A 115 1.10 -1.01 2.16
CA GLY A 115 2.37 -0.63 2.74
C GLY A 115 2.34 -0.77 4.27
N PRO A 116 3.28 -0.15 5.00
CA PRO A 116 4.29 0.81 4.52
C PRO A 116 5.45 0.16 3.76
N ILE A 117 5.98 0.86 2.74
CA ILE A 117 7.18 0.46 2.00
C ILE A 117 8.30 1.47 2.26
N PRO A 118 9.46 1.01 2.77
CA PRO A 118 10.60 1.87 3.05
C PRO A 118 11.38 2.24 1.78
N THR A 119 11.90 3.47 1.72
CA THR A 119 12.88 3.87 0.70
C THR A 119 13.78 4.98 1.21
N ARG A 120 14.95 5.11 0.56
CA ARG A 120 15.85 6.25 0.72
C ARG A 120 16.09 6.88 -0.64
N PRO A 121 16.26 8.20 -0.74
CA PRO A 121 16.66 8.83 -1.98
C PRO A 121 18.01 8.27 -2.44
N PHE A 122 18.13 8.07 -3.74
CA PHE A 122 19.42 7.77 -4.34
C PHE A 122 20.27 9.04 -4.34
N PHE A 123 21.46 8.97 -3.76
CA PHE A 123 22.41 10.06 -3.74
C PHE A 123 23.56 9.75 -4.69
N SER A 124 23.70 10.53 -5.75
CA SER A 124 24.86 10.49 -6.63
C SER A 124 25.83 11.61 -6.23
N PRO A 125 27.09 11.29 -5.90
CA PRO A 125 28.06 12.31 -5.62
C PRO A 125 28.27 13.21 -6.84
N PRO A 126 28.56 14.50 -6.64
CA PRO A 126 28.82 15.41 -7.75
C PRO A 126 30.03 14.93 -8.58
N ALA A 127 29.93 15.08 -9.90
CA ALA A 127 30.93 14.62 -10.86
C ALA A 127 32.34 15.22 -10.62
N THR A 128 32.42 16.35 -9.95
CA THR A 128 33.69 17.00 -9.57
C THR A 128 34.58 16.17 -8.67
N GLN A 129 34.05 15.15 -7.99
CA GLN A 129 34.86 14.23 -7.17
C GLN A 129 35.54 13.13 -8.00
N LEU A 130 35.24 13.03 -9.29
CA LEU A 130 35.78 12.03 -10.22
C LEU A 130 36.92 12.57 -11.06
N LEU A 131 37.46 13.78 -10.81
CA LEU A 131 38.63 14.27 -11.50
C LEU A 131 39.81 13.40 -11.12
N PRO A 132 40.49 12.77 -12.10
CA PRO A 132 41.68 12.00 -11.78
C PRO A 132 42.72 12.94 -11.17
N LEU A 133 43.33 12.47 -10.10
CA LEU A 133 44.51 13.15 -9.52
C LEU A 133 45.53 13.38 -10.63
N HIS A 134 45.75 14.62 -10.95
CA HIS A 134 46.80 15.00 -11.87
C HIS A 134 48.12 14.51 -11.30
N GLN A 135 48.65 13.41 -11.87
CA GLN A 135 50.00 12.98 -11.55
C GLN A 135 50.92 14.05 -12.11
N SER A 136 51.42 14.89 -11.24
CA SER A 136 52.56 15.76 -11.55
C SER A 136 53.75 14.85 -11.81
N GLY A 137 53.99 14.56 -13.10
CA GLY A 137 55.20 13.90 -13.52
C GLY A 137 56.37 14.77 -13.12
N SER A 138 57.18 14.31 -12.17
CA SER A 138 58.52 14.86 -11.91
C SER A 138 59.42 14.47 -13.08
N SER A 139 59.72 15.40 -13.95
CA SER A 139 60.83 15.28 -14.90
C SER A 139 62.13 15.63 -14.18
N SER A 140 62.98 14.64 -14.09
CA SER A 140 64.44 14.83 -13.76
C SER A 140 65.20 15.13 -15.02
#